data_38353eec8b408c568b047a43b6e333cb
#
_entry.id   38353eec8b408c568b047a43b6e333cb
#
_cell.length_a   1.000
_cell.length_b   1.000
_cell.length_c   1.000
_cell.angle_alpha   90.00
_cell.angle_beta   90.00
_cell.angle_gamma   90.00
#
_symmetry.space_group_name_H-M   'P 1'
#
loop_
_entity.id
_entity.type
_entity.pdbx_description
1 polymer ?
#
loop_
_entity_poly.entity_id
_entity_poly.type
_entity_poly.pdbx_seq_one_letter_code
_entity_poly.pdbx_strand_id
1 'polypeptide(L)'
;MNILVFGKDGQLGKAFKSVFDASEIEKLHRITYVGRAECDLAKSDAITALLYQIKPDLIVNAAAYTAVDKAETEIDLAYAINAKAPEAMAIYAKDHGATFLHYSTDYVFDGSKIAPYVESDVRNPLGIYGKSKAAGEEAIEKVFKSNQEGLTELNEIKRAGLKAQYAILRTSWVYGDGGNFIRTILRLAKERETLKIIADQYGVPTSATWLAEVSLALALDEHHQLKLFPSGIYHAVPLGQTTWHALACCAVQAAMGVGVVLKLRPEAIEAIPATDYPLPAPRPMNSRMARGVLEAAFADSPGSSSDMTKSQLLLQSWELQVADYVQDLAFRKLI
;
A
#
# COMPACT_ATOMS: atom_id res chain seq x y z
N MET A 1 -1.31 16.98 -16.26
CA MET A 1 -0.81 17.16 -14.88
C MET A 1 0.58 16.57 -14.71
N ASN A 2 1.29 16.95 -13.62
CA ASN A 2 2.54 16.32 -13.22
C ASN A 2 2.27 15.31 -12.10
N ILE A 3 2.69 14.08 -12.30
CA ILE A 3 2.58 12.99 -11.29
C ILE A 3 3.98 12.66 -10.79
N LEU A 4 4.16 12.61 -9.48
CA LEU A 4 5.43 12.22 -8.86
C LEU A 4 5.24 10.96 -8.02
N VAL A 5 5.97 9.89 -8.37
CA VAL A 5 5.92 8.60 -7.67
C VAL A 5 7.24 8.38 -6.96
N PHE A 6 7.22 8.38 -5.63
CA PHE A 6 8.34 7.96 -4.80
C PHE A 6 8.34 6.44 -4.60
N GLY A 7 9.52 5.83 -4.56
CA GLY A 7 9.65 4.39 -4.32
C GLY A 7 9.57 3.52 -5.56
N LYS A 8 10.04 4.01 -6.72
CA LYS A 8 10.00 3.34 -8.03
C LYS A 8 10.56 1.91 -8.04
N ASP A 9 11.52 1.61 -7.16
CA ASP A 9 12.22 0.32 -7.11
C ASP A 9 11.50 -0.70 -6.22
N GLY A 10 10.52 -0.25 -5.40
CA GLY A 10 9.68 -1.08 -4.54
C GLY A 10 8.56 -1.79 -5.32
N GLN A 11 7.91 -2.78 -4.68
CA GLN A 11 6.81 -3.53 -5.29
C GLN A 11 5.67 -2.63 -5.78
N LEU A 12 5.24 -1.68 -4.93
CA LEU A 12 4.14 -0.77 -5.26
C LEU A 12 4.55 0.27 -6.32
N GLY A 13 5.76 0.82 -6.25
CA GLY A 13 6.25 1.75 -7.27
C GLY A 13 6.34 1.13 -8.67
N LYS A 14 6.77 -0.14 -8.74
CA LYS A 14 6.76 -0.92 -10.00
C LYS A 14 5.35 -1.20 -10.48
N ALA A 15 4.42 -1.49 -9.56
CA ALA A 15 3.02 -1.70 -9.90
C ALA A 15 2.39 -0.42 -10.48
N PHE A 16 2.64 0.76 -9.87
CA PHE A 16 2.22 2.03 -10.45
C PHE A 16 2.74 2.24 -11.86
N LYS A 17 4.04 1.95 -12.08
CA LYS A 17 4.60 2.05 -13.43
C LYS A 17 3.87 1.14 -14.42
N SER A 18 3.64 -0.11 -14.07
CA SER A 18 2.93 -1.06 -14.93
C SER A 18 1.48 -0.64 -15.21
N VAL A 19 0.76 -0.13 -14.21
CA VAL A 19 -0.62 0.35 -14.37
C VAL A 19 -0.68 1.61 -15.23
N PHE A 20 0.24 2.56 -15.06
CA PHE A 20 0.31 3.75 -15.91
C PHE A 20 0.65 3.40 -17.36
N ASP A 21 1.59 2.49 -17.59
CA ASP A 21 1.96 2.01 -18.94
C ASP A 21 0.74 1.36 -19.63
N ALA A 22 -0.05 0.56 -18.90
CA ALA A 22 -1.21 -0.15 -19.44
C ALA A 22 -2.43 0.76 -19.70
N SER A 23 -2.60 1.84 -18.95
CA SER A 23 -3.79 2.70 -18.95
C SER A 23 -3.67 3.96 -19.80
N GLU A 24 -2.64 4.10 -20.61
CA GLU A 24 -2.37 5.30 -21.44
C GLU A 24 -2.19 6.61 -20.65
N ILE A 25 -2.20 6.57 -19.32
CA ILE A 25 -2.02 7.76 -18.45
C ILE A 25 -0.69 8.46 -18.77
N GLU A 26 0.36 7.72 -19.10
CA GLU A 26 1.65 8.29 -19.50
C GLU A 26 1.58 9.15 -20.78
N LYS A 27 0.61 8.89 -21.67
CA LYS A 27 0.41 9.71 -22.87
C LYS A 27 -0.24 11.05 -22.57
N LEU A 28 -1.00 11.11 -21.47
CA LEU A 28 -1.79 12.30 -21.09
C LEU A 28 -1.06 13.16 -20.06
N HIS A 29 -0.16 12.60 -19.30
CA HIS A 29 0.43 13.23 -18.13
C HIS A 29 1.94 13.05 -18.07
N ARG A 30 2.63 13.99 -17.43
CA ARG A 30 4.06 13.88 -17.16
C ARG A 30 4.26 13.11 -15.85
N ILE A 31 4.83 11.90 -15.93
CA ILE A 31 5.11 11.08 -14.75
C ILE A 31 6.60 11.06 -14.45
N THR A 32 6.96 11.31 -13.21
CA THR A 32 8.33 11.23 -12.70
C THR A 32 8.41 10.15 -11.63
N TYR A 33 9.29 9.17 -11.85
CA TYR A 33 9.53 8.09 -10.91
C TYR A 33 10.86 8.32 -10.19
N VAL A 34 10.83 8.24 -8.85
CA VAL A 34 11.96 8.54 -7.99
C VAL A 34 12.25 7.38 -7.05
N GLY A 35 13.49 6.93 -7.05
CA GLY A 35 14.04 5.96 -6.10
C GLY A 35 15.01 6.63 -5.13
N ARG A 36 15.69 5.79 -4.34
CA ARG A 36 16.64 6.27 -3.32
C ARG A 36 17.84 7.03 -3.91
N ALA A 37 18.26 6.65 -5.12
CA ALA A 37 19.38 7.30 -5.79
C ALA A 37 19.07 8.75 -6.20
N GLU A 38 17.82 9.04 -6.58
CA GLU A 38 17.39 10.36 -7.01
C GLU A 38 16.95 11.23 -5.82
N CYS A 39 16.38 10.62 -4.77
CA CYS A 39 15.93 11.33 -3.57
C CYS A 39 16.01 10.42 -2.35
N ASP A 40 16.95 10.71 -1.46
CA ASP A 40 17.06 10.02 -0.17
C ASP A 40 16.00 10.58 0.80
N LEU A 41 14.97 9.78 1.11
CA LEU A 41 13.87 10.17 1.98
C LEU A 41 14.28 10.39 3.45
N ALA A 42 15.49 10.02 3.85
CA ALA A 42 16.03 10.40 5.15
C ALA A 42 16.42 11.89 5.21
N LYS A 43 16.40 12.61 4.09
CA LYS A 43 16.80 14.01 3.95
C LYS A 43 15.62 14.88 3.54
N SER A 44 14.94 15.52 4.49
CA SER A 44 13.76 16.36 4.23
C SER A 44 14.01 17.48 3.23
N ASP A 45 15.21 18.10 3.24
CA ASP A 45 15.57 19.17 2.31
C ASP A 45 15.62 18.66 0.85
N ALA A 46 16.10 17.42 0.64
CA ALA A 46 16.14 16.82 -0.71
C ALA A 46 14.72 16.57 -1.23
N ILE A 47 13.79 16.14 -0.37
CA ILE A 47 12.39 15.94 -0.71
C ILE A 47 11.76 17.27 -1.11
N THR A 48 11.95 18.30 -0.28
CA THR A 48 11.41 19.65 -0.52
C THR A 48 11.93 20.22 -1.82
N ALA A 49 13.25 20.19 -2.05
CA ALA A 49 13.86 20.67 -3.29
C ALA A 49 13.29 19.97 -4.53
N LEU A 50 13.12 18.64 -4.48
CA LEU A 50 12.56 17.87 -5.59
C LEU A 50 11.09 18.24 -5.85
N LEU A 51 10.27 18.40 -4.82
CA LEU A 51 8.87 18.80 -4.94
C LEU A 51 8.74 20.17 -5.61
N TYR A 52 9.54 21.16 -5.19
CA TYR A 52 9.56 22.50 -5.81
C TYR A 52 10.08 22.48 -7.25
N GLN A 53 10.98 21.57 -7.60
CA GLN A 53 11.49 21.39 -8.97
C GLN A 53 10.43 20.75 -9.89
N ILE A 54 9.77 19.67 -9.46
CA ILE A 54 8.80 18.89 -10.27
C ILE A 54 7.44 19.56 -10.32
N LYS A 55 7.03 20.22 -9.23
CA LYS A 55 5.70 20.85 -9.05
C LYS A 55 4.57 19.86 -9.34
N PRO A 56 4.50 18.73 -8.62
CA PRO A 56 3.50 17.72 -8.87
C PRO A 56 2.08 18.19 -8.51
N ASP A 57 1.11 17.76 -9.31
CA ASP A 57 -0.31 17.87 -9.03
C ASP A 57 -0.81 16.65 -8.24
N LEU A 58 -0.16 15.47 -8.47
CA LEU A 58 -0.39 14.23 -7.74
C LEU A 58 0.94 13.70 -7.21
N ILE A 59 1.00 13.49 -5.90
CA ILE A 59 2.13 12.86 -5.20
C ILE A 59 1.71 11.47 -4.75
N VAL A 60 2.43 10.45 -5.20
CA VAL A 60 2.27 9.05 -4.77
C VAL A 60 3.49 8.65 -3.95
N ASN A 61 3.33 8.52 -2.64
CA ASN A 61 4.41 8.06 -1.76
C ASN A 61 4.33 6.54 -1.55
N ALA A 62 4.82 5.77 -2.54
CA ALA A 62 4.95 4.33 -2.48
C ALA A 62 6.27 3.86 -1.81
N ALA A 63 7.05 4.80 -1.25
CA ALA A 63 8.27 4.49 -0.52
C ALA A 63 8.01 4.37 0.98
N ALA A 64 8.71 3.46 1.63
CA ALA A 64 8.72 3.31 3.08
C ALA A 64 9.98 2.56 3.54
N TYR A 65 10.34 2.73 4.80
CA TYR A 65 11.21 1.82 5.50
C TYR A 65 10.39 0.61 5.94
N THR A 66 10.60 -0.56 5.32
CA THR A 66 9.76 -1.76 5.50
C THR A 66 10.48 -2.93 6.18
N ALA A 67 11.74 -2.75 6.56
CA ALA A 67 12.51 -3.80 7.24
C ALA A 67 12.09 -3.89 8.71
N VAL A 68 10.96 -4.56 9.00
CA VAL A 68 10.27 -4.58 10.29
C VAL A 68 11.21 -4.93 11.44
N ASP A 69 12.03 -5.99 11.29
CA ASP A 69 12.96 -6.44 12.34
C ASP A 69 14.13 -5.45 12.54
N LYS A 70 14.66 -4.88 11.46
CA LYS A 70 15.73 -3.90 11.54
C LYS A 70 15.26 -2.55 12.10
N ALA A 71 13.98 -2.23 11.96
CA ALA A 71 13.43 -1.00 12.54
C ALA A 71 13.66 -0.91 14.04
N GLU A 72 13.68 -2.04 14.76
CA GLU A 72 13.92 -2.07 16.21
C GLU A 72 15.32 -1.53 16.59
N THR A 73 16.26 -1.55 15.66
CA THR A 73 17.64 -1.01 15.85
C THR A 73 17.94 0.23 15.02
N GLU A 74 17.23 0.45 13.92
CA GLU A 74 17.41 1.59 13.00
C GLU A 74 16.28 2.63 13.21
N ILE A 75 15.99 2.97 14.46
CA ILE A 75 14.84 3.78 14.88
C ILE A 75 14.79 5.13 14.15
N ASP A 76 15.88 5.88 14.18
CA ASP A 76 15.94 7.22 13.59
C ASP A 76 15.70 7.18 12.07
N LEU A 77 16.24 6.17 11.39
CA LEU A 77 16.03 5.98 9.96
C LEU A 77 14.57 5.62 9.63
N ALA A 78 13.96 4.74 10.46
CA ALA A 78 12.55 4.38 10.31
C ALA A 78 11.65 5.62 10.46
N TYR A 79 11.86 6.46 11.46
CA TYR A 79 11.09 7.70 11.65
C TYR A 79 11.39 8.75 10.57
N ALA A 80 12.64 8.88 10.12
CA ALA A 80 12.98 9.82 9.05
C ALA A 80 12.19 9.50 7.77
N ILE A 81 12.17 8.21 7.37
CA ILE A 81 11.52 7.77 6.13
C ILE A 81 10.00 7.64 6.28
N ASN A 82 9.51 7.10 7.42
CA ASN A 82 8.09 6.78 7.58
C ASN A 82 7.26 7.90 8.20
N ALA A 83 7.88 8.91 8.84
CA ALA A 83 7.16 10.02 9.46
C ALA A 83 7.57 11.39 8.89
N LYS A 84 8.85 11.75 8.95
CA LYS A 84 9.30 13.09 8.51
C LYS A 84 9.19 13.30 6.99
N ALA A 85 9.50 12.27 6.20
CA ALA A 85 9.37 12.37 4.74
C ALA A 85 7.91 12.58 4.29
N PRO A 86 6.91 11.77 4.72
CA PRO A 86 5.52 12.05 4.39
C PRO A 86 4.99 13.36 4.97
N GLU A 87 5.48 13.84 6.13
CA GLU A 87 5.15 15.18 6.64
C GLU A 87 5.58 16.28 5.65
N ALA A 88 6.82 16.23 5.15
CA ALA A 88 7.31 17.20 4.17
C ALA A 88 6.50 17.17 2.86
N MET A 89 6.12 15.97 2.39
CA MET A 89 5.27 15.80 1.22
C MET A 89 3.86 16.37 1.45
N ALA A 90 3.28 16.15 2.63
CA ALA A 90 1.96 16.65 3.02
C ALA A 90 1.94 18.19 3.10
N ILE A 91 2.98 18.81 3.67
CA ILE A 91 3.13 20.28 3.71
C ILE A 91 3.11 20.84 2.29
N TYR A 92 3.95 20.31 1.41
CA TYR A 92 3.97 20.73 0.02
C TYR A 92 2.60 20.57 -0.65
N ALA A 93 1.98 19.39 -0.50
CA ALA A 93 0.69 19.09 -1.12
C ALA A 93 -0.38 20.10 -0.69
N LYS A 94 -0.44 20.40 0.61
CA LYS A 94 -1.37 21.38 1.16
C LYS A 94 -1.13 22.79 0.62
N ASP A 95 0.12 23.25 0.64
CA ASP A 95 0.48 24.63 0.26
C ASP A 95 0.32 24.90 -1.23
N HIS A 96 0.36 23.83 -2.06
CA HIS A 96 0.30 23.94 -3.52
C HIS A 96 -0.97 23.36 -4.16
N GLY A 97 -1.95 22.90 -3.36
CA GLY A 97 -3.21 22.34 -3.88
C GLY A 97 -3.04 20.99 -4.57
N ALA A 98 -2.01 20.20 -4.20
CA ALA A 98 -1.79 18.88 -4.79
C ALA A 98 -2.58 17.78 -4.07
N THR A 99 -2.86 16.70 -4.78
CA THR A 99 -3.38 15.44 -4.20
C THR A 99 -2.23 14.60 -3.67
N PHE A 100 -2.37 14.06 -2.45
CA PHE A 100 -1.35 13.25 -1.80
C PHE A 100 -1.88 11.86 -1.45
N LEU A 101 -1.31 10.81 -2.06
CA LEU A 101 -1.56 9.40 -1.74
C LEU A 101 -0.39 8.85 -0.94
N HIS A 102 -0.66 8.37 0.27
CA HIS A 102 0.33 7.78 1.17
C HIS A 102 -0.10 6.38 1.61
N TYR A 103 0.85 5.43 1.66
CA TYR A 103 0.57 4.06 2.07
C TYR A 103 1.03 3.81 3.49
N SER A 104 0.13 3.27 4.29
CA SER A 104 0.36 2.86 5.67
C SER A 104 0.13 1.36 5.82
N THR A 105 0.03 0.87 7.04
CA THR A 105 0.10 -0.55 7.37
C THR A 105 -0.90 -0.93 8.46
N ASP A 106 -1.29 -2.19 8.49
CA ASP A 106 -1.96 -2.86 9.60
C ASP A 106 -1.16 -2.84 10.92
N TYR A 107 0.17 -2.70 10.85
CA TYR A 107 1.05 -2.62 12.04
C TYR A 107 0.85 -1.34 12.88
N VAL A 108 0.00 -0.42 12.45
CA VAL A 108 -0.45 0.69 13.31
C VAL A 108 -1.37 0.21 14.44
N PHE A 109 -1.85 -1.02 14.39
CA PHE A 109 -2.67 -1.69 15.39
C PHE A 109 -1.88 -2.74 16.18
N ASP A 110 -2.35 -3.08 17.39
CA ASP A 110 -1.74 -4.09 18.26
C ASP A 110 -2.16 -5.54 17.95
N GLY A 111 -3.19 -5.72 17.13
CA GLY A 111 -3.72 -7.04 16.81
C GLY A 111 -4.56 -7.70 17.90
N SER A 112 -4.93 -6.99 18.97
CA SER A 112 -5.70 -7.53 20.11
C SER A 112 -7.20 -7.64 19.84
N LYS A 113 -7.73 -6.89 18.86
CA LYS A 113 -9.15 -6.90 18.49
C LYS A 113 -9.55 -8.22 17.85
N ILE A 114 -10.72 -8.78 18.22
CA ILE A 114 -11.24 -10.02 17.61
C ILE A 114 -11.86 -9.75 16.23
N ALA A 115 -12.56 -8.62 16.08
CA ALA A 115 -13.14 -8.21 14.79
C ALA A 115 -12.10 -7.52 13.88
N PRO A 116 -12.37 -7.35 12.57
CA PRO A 116 -11.56 -6.48 11.73
C PRO A 116 -11.48 -5.06 12.27
N TYR A 117 -10.32 -4.42 12.13
CA TYR A 117 -10.14 -3.01 12.48
C TYR A 117 -10.89 -2.10 11.50
N VAL A 118 -11.44 -1.01 12.02
CA VAL A 118 -12.01 0.09 11.23
C VAL A 118 -11.07 1.30 11.26
N GLU A 119 -11.23 2.24 10.32
CA GLU A 119 -10.33 3.38 10.16
C GLU A 119 -10.27 4.28 11.41
N SER A 120 -11.37 4.33 12.19
CA SER A 120 -11.48 5.10 13.44
C SER A 120 -10.92 4.39 14.67
N ASP A 121 -10.51 3.14 14.59
CA ASP A 121 -9.89 2.44 15.72
C ASP A 121 -8.56 3.13 16.10
N VAL A 122 -8.28 3.17 17.40
CA VAL A 122 -7.08 3.82 17.94
C VAL A 122 -5.83 3.08 17.49
N ARG A 123 -4.84 3.85 17.04
CA ARG A 123 -3.50 3.32 16.74
C ARG A 123 -2.83 2.87 18.05
N ASN A 124 -2.34 1.65 18.09
CA ASN A 124 -1.61 1.08 19.22
C ASN A 124 -0.48 0.15 18.73
N PRO A 125 0.52 0.68 17.98
CA PRO A 125 1.54 -0.13 17.35
C PRO A 125 2.47 -0.80 18.35
N LEU A 126 2.79 -2.08 18.13
CA LEU A 126 3.65 -2.88 18.99
C LEU A 126 5.14 -2.53 18.85
N GLY A 127 5.65 -2.52 17.61
CA GLY A 127 7.07 -2.33 17.29
C GLY A 127 7.37 -0.98 16.62
N ILE A 128 8.65 -0.69 16.42
CA ILE A 128 9.13 0.59 15.85
C ILE A 128 8.62 0.83 14.43
N TYR A 129 8.55 -0.21 13.60
CA TYR A 129 7.98 -0.07 12.25
C TYR A 129 6.55 0.51 12.31
N GLY A 130 5.68 -0.11 13.10
CA GLY A 130 4.30 0.37 13.28
C GLY A 130 4.24 1.76 13.89
N LYS A 131 5.07 2.05 14.90
CA LYS A 131 5.16 3.37 15.55
C LYS A 131 5.59 4.46 14.58
N SER A 132 6.60 4.21 13.76
CA SER A 132 7.07 5.16 12.75
C SER A 132 6.02 5.42 11.66
N LYS A 133 5.26 4.39 11.23
CA LYS A 133 4.16 4.56 10.28
C LYS A 133 2.98 5.33 10.89
N ALA A 134 2.59 5.01 12.13
CA ALA A 134 1.55 5.75 12.86
C ALA A 134 1.91 7.24 13.02
N ALA A 135 3.16 7.54 13.36
CA ALA A 135 3.65 8.92 13.44
C ALA A 135 3.56 9.66 12.10
N GLY A 136 3.79 8.95 10.97
CA GLY A 136 3.61 9.52 9.63
C GLY A 136 2.14 9.83 9.32
N GLU A 137 1.21 8.96 9.68
CA GLU A 137 -0.23 9.22 9.56
C GLU A 137 -0.64 10.47 10.36
N GLU A 138 -0.21 10.54 11.63
CA GLU A 138 -0.50 11.67 12.52
C GLU A 138 0.06 12.98 11.98
N ALA A 139 1.28 12.96 11.42
CA ALA A 139 1.90 14.14 10.82
C ALA A 139 1.09 14.64 9.61
N ILE A 140 0.68 13.73 8.71
CA ILE A 140 -0.18 14.08 7.56
C ILE A 140 -1.49 14.69 8.03
N GLU A 141 -2.20 14.02 8.95
CA GLU A 141 -3.48 14.53 9.48
C GLU A 141 -3.32 15.90 10.13
N LYS A 142 -2.27 16.10 10.94
CA LYS A 142 -1.98 17.38 11.58
C LYS A 142 -1.74 18.47 10.55
N VAL A 143 -0.95 18.22 9.52
CA VAL A 143 -0.71 19.19 8.43
C VAL A 143 -2.02 19.60 7.80
N PHE A 144 -2.88 18.68 7.41
CA PHE A 144 -4.15 19.03 6.74
C PHE A 144 -5.21 19.62 7.67
N LYS A 145 -5.18 19.32 8.98
CA LYS A 145 -6.08 19.92 10.00
C LYS A 145 -5.68 21.33 10.43
N SER A 146 -4.41 21.72 10.39
CA SER A 146 -3.85 22.92 11.03
C SER A 146 -4.33 24.28 10.46
N ASN A 147 -5.22 24.33 9.45
CA ASN A 147 -5.63 25.59 8.80
C ASN A 147 -7.15 25.74 8.60
N GLN A 148 -7.97 25.26 9.49
CA GLN A 148 -9.37 25.72 9.48
C GLN A 148 -9.52 27.13 10.10
N GLU A 149 -8.47 27.69 10.74
CA GLU A 149 -8.54 28.95 11.51
C GLU A 149 -7.78 30.14 10.90
N GLY A 150 -7.15 30.04 9.71
CA GLY A 150 -6.25 31.12 9.28
C GLY A 150 -5.95 31.30 7.79
N LEU A 151 -6.82 30.88 6.87
CA LEU A 151 -6.61 31.18 5.45
C LEU A 151 -7.23 32.52 5.09
N THR A 152 -6.36 33.54 4.97
CA THR A 152 -6.67 34.75 4.24
C THR A 152 -6.89 34.45 2.76
N GLU A 153 -7.87 35.14 2.15
CA GLU A 153 -8.39 35.03 0.78
C GLU A 153 -7.35 35.00 -0.37
N LEU A 154 -6.06 35.15 -0.07
CA LEU A 154 -4.98 35.27 -1.06
C LEU A 154 -4.49 33.94 -1.68
N ASN A 155 -4.82 32.79 -1.10
CA ASN A 155 -4.37 31.48 -1.59
C ASN A 155 -5.41 30.72 -2.44
N GLU A 156 -6.64 31.23 -2.55
CA GLU A 156 -7.71 30.56 -3.33
C GLU A 156 -7.57 30.71 -4.86
N ILE A 157 -6.62 31.50 -5.36
CA ILE A 157 -6.56 31.85 -6.80
C ILE A 157 -5.52 31.05 -7.60
N LYS A 158 -4.77 30.10 -7.03
CA LYS A 158 -3.52 29.67 -7.68
C LYS A 158 -3.49 28.33 -8.42
N ARG A 159 -4.50 27.47 -8.40
CA ARG A 159 -4.61 26.34 -9.35
C ARG A 159 -6.08 25.94 -9.53
N ALA A 160 -6.54 25.95 -10.77
CA ALA A 160 -7.85 25.48 -11.28
C ALA A 160 -8.72 24.68 -10.30
N GLY A 161 -9.30 25.30 -9.27
CA GLY A 161 -10.47 24.79 -8.55
C GLY A 161 -10.31 23.54 -7.68
N LEU A 162 -9.18 22.83 -7.67
CA LEU A 162 -8.96 21.66 -6.82
C LEU A 162 -8.36 22.06 -5.47
N LYS A 163 -9.06 21.70 -4.41
CA LYS A 163 -8.60 21.83 -3.02
C LYS A 163 -7.57 20.73 -2.74
N ALA A 164 -6.49 21.06 -2.02
CA ALA A 164 -5.55 20.06 -1.54
C ALA A 164 -6.26 18.93 -0.80
N GLN A 165 -5.94 17.68 -1.12
CA GLN A 165 -6.56 16.50 -0.54
C GLN A 165 -5.56 15.38 -0.33
N TYR A 166 -5.86 14.43 0.56
CA TYR A 166 -4.99 13.31 0.83
C TYR A 166 -5.77 12.02 1.08
N ALA A 167 -5.15 10.90 0.76
CA ALA A 167 -5.56 9.58 1.21
C ALA A 167 -4.39 8.85 1.88
N ILE A 168 -4.61 8.36 3.10
CA ILE A 168 -3.74 7.41 3.77
C ILE A 168 -4.34 6.03 3.58
N LEU A 169 -3.71 5.21 2.73
CA LEU A 169 -4.19 3.87 2.41
C LEU A 169 -3.46 2.87 3.31
N ARG A 170 -4.13 2.38 4.36
CA ARG A 170 -3.64 1.27 5.19
C ARG A 170 -3.86 -0.03 4.45
N THR A 171 -2.82 -0.84 4.36
CA THR A 171 -2.83 -2.13 3.67
C THR A 171 -2.05 -3.17 4.47
N SER A 172 -2.12 -4.45 4.08
CA SER A 172 -1.40 -5.53 4.73
C SER A 172 -0.82 -6.51 3.71
N TRP A 173 0.29 -7.16 4.06
CA TRP A 173 0.91 -8.29 3.36
C TRP A 173 1.08 -8.04 1.85
N VAL A 174 1.57 -6.86 1.48
CA VAL A 174 1.72 -6.46 0.07
C VAL A 174 2.70 -7.38 -0.66
N TYR A 175 2.28 -7.86 -1.82
CA TYR A 175 3.10 -8.63 -2.73
C TYR A 175 3.03 -8.08 -4.16
N GLY A 176 4.11 -8.26 -4.92
CA GLY A 176 4.25 -7.78 -6.29
C GLY A 176 5.60 -8.12 -6.87
N ASP A 177 6.08 -7.34 -7.83
CA ASP A 177 7.35 -7.61 -8.53
C ASP A 177 8.54 -7.30 -7.62
N GLY A 178 9.18 -8.35 -7.12
CA GLY A 178 10.27 -8.31 -6.14
C GLY A 178 10.18 -9.47 -5.15
N GLY A 179 10.97 -9.42 -4.07
CA GLY A 179 10.93 -10.42 -3.01
C GLY A 179 9.69 -10.27 -2.14
N ASN A 180 8.94 -11.37 -1.94
CA ASN A 180 7.78 -11.42 -1.07
C ASN A 180 7.54 -12.84 -0.55
N PHE A 181 6.55 -12.98 0.35
CA PHE A 181 6.22 -14.26 0.97
C PHE A 181 5.85 -15.33 -0.06
N ILE A 182 4.97 -15.02 -1.02
CA ILE A 182 4.51 -15.99 -2.04
C ILE A 182 5.69 -16.54 -2.84
N ARG A 183 6.57 -15.68 -3.34
CA ARG A 183 7.77 -16.11 -4.07
C ARG A 183 8.71 -16.94 -3.22
N THR A 184 8.84 -16.62 -1.94
CA THR A 184 9.66 -17.39 -0.99
C THR A 184 9.08 -18.78 -0.80
N ILE A 185 7.76 -18.92 -0.59
CA ILE A 185 7.08 -20.20 -0.47
C ILE A 185 7.25 -21.04 -1.74
N LEU A 186 7.02 -20.46 -2.91
CA LEU A 186 7.13 -21.18 -4.19
C LEU A 186 8.57 -21.66 -4.47
N ARG A 187 9.57 -20.84 -4.12
CA ARG A 187 10.99 -21.26 -4.19
C ARG A 187 11.25 -22.44 -3.25
N LEU A 188 10.83 -22.35 -1.99
CA LEU A 188 11.00 -23.42 -1.02
C LEU A 188 10.22 -24.67 -1.43
N ALA A 189 9.06 -24.54 -2.07
CA ALA A 189 8.25 -25.65 -2.53
C ALA A 189 8.91 -26.48 -3.64
N LYS A 190 9.84 -25.91 -4.41
CA LYS A 190 10.67 -26.65 -5.36
C LYS A 190 11.78 -27.46 -4.69
N GLU A 191 12.24 -26.99 -3.53
CA GLU A 191 13.40 -27.54 -2.83
C GLU A 191 13.03 -28.58 -1.76
N ARG A 192 11.88 -28.38 -1.08
CA ARG A 192 11.47 -29.11 0.14
C ARG A 192 10.17 -29.88 -0.05
N GLU A 193 10.02 -30.98 0.68
CA GLU A 193 8.80 -31.79 0.71
C GLU A 193 7.83 -31.37 1.82
N THR A 194 8.33 -30.68 2.86
CA THR A 194 7.54 -30.19 3.99
C THR A 194 7.94 -28.77 4.37
N LEU A 195 7.00 -27.99 4.88
CA LEU A 195 7.23 -26.66 5.49
C LEU A 195 6.38 -26.50 6.75
N LYS A 196 6.83 -25.63 7.67
CA LYS A 196 6.07 -25.20 8.85
C LYS A 196 5.73 -23.72 8.71
N ILE A 197 4.45 -23.37 8.76
CA ILE A 197 3.98 -22.00 8.54
C ILE A 197 2.98 -21.59 9.62
N ILE A 198 3.09 -20.35 10.11
CA ILE A 198 2.23 -19.76 11.14
C ILE A 198 0.76 -19.77 10.67
N ALA A 199 -0.15 -20.26 11.50
CA ALA A 199 -1.56 -20.43 11.18
C ALA A 199 -2.51 -19.62 12.07
N ASP A 200 -2.01 -18.93 13.08
CA ASP A 200 -2.79 -18.14 14.06
C ASP A 200 -2.62 -16.63 13.93
N GLN A 201 -1.88 -16.15 12.94
CA GLN A 201 -1.86 -14.74 12.53
C GLN A 201 -2.81 -14.54 11.34
N TYR A 202 -3.76 -13.61 11.50
CA TYR A 202 -4.80 -13.31 10.51
C TYR A 202 -4.54 -11.98 9.81
N GLY A 203 -4.73 -11.95 8.49
CA GLY A 203 -4.56 -10.75 7.68
C GLY A 203 -5.17 -10.90 6.29
N VAL A 204 -4.80 -10.00 5.39
CA VAL A 204 -5.23 -10.05 3.98
C VAL A 204 -4.02 -9.77 3.09
N PRO A 205 -3.61 -10.73 2.23
CA PRO A 205 -2.58 -10.45 1.25
C PRO A 205 -3.12 -9.50 0.17
N THR A 206 -2.37 -8.46 -0.13
CA THR A 206 -2.78 -7.39 -1.05
C THR A 206 -1.83 -7.32 -2.24
N SER A 207 -2.35 -7.47 -3.46
CA SER A 207 -1.60 -7.26 -4.68
C SER A 207 -1.18 -5.80 -4.83
N ALA A 208 0.10 -5.54 -5.10
CA ALA A 208 0.60 -4.20 -5.37
C ALA A 208 -0.08 -3.58 -6.61
N THR A 209 -0.39 -4.39 -7.63
CA THR A 209 -1.12 -3.94 -8.82
C THR A 209 -2.54 -3.50 -8.47
N TRP A 210 -3.29 -4.33 -7.75
CA TRP A 210 -4.62 -3.97 -7.26
C TRP A 210 -4.60 -2.71 -6.39
N LEU A 211 -3.61 -2.58 -5.50
CA LEU A 211 -3.48 -1.41 -4.64
C LEU A 211 -3.21 -0.13 -5.45
N ALA A 212 -2.40 -0.22 -6.50
CA ALA A 212 -2.17 0.90 -7.42
C ALA A 212 -3.44 1.28 -8.19
N GLU A 213 -4.17 0.29 -8.72
CA GLU A 213 -5.44 0.49 -9.44
C GLU A 213 -6.51 1.14 -8.56
N VAL A 214 -6.70 0.63 -7.33
CA VAL A 214 -7.64 1.22 -6.35
C VAL A 214 -7.25 2.65 -6.00
N SER A 215 -5.96 2.92 -5.82
CA SER A 215 -5.47 4.27 -5.51
C SER A 215 -5.76 5.26 -6.64
N LEU A 216 -5.55 4.84 -7.89
CA LEU A 216 -5.84 5.67 -9.06
C LEU A 216 -7.34 5.83 -9.27
N ALA A 217 -8.14 4.77 -9.09
CA ALA A 217 -9.59 4.85 -9.16
C ALA A 217 -10.20 5.75 -8.08
N LEU A 218 -9.56 5.90 -6.90
CA LEU A 218 -9.93 6.88 -5.87
C LEU A 218 -9.60 8.31 -6.30
N ALA A 219 -8.43 8.55 -6.91
CA ALA A 219 -7.90 9.87 -7.18
C ALA A 219 -8.26 10.45 -8.56
N LEU A 220 -8.54 9.59 -9.55
CA LEU A 220 -8.77 9.98 -10.94
C LEU A 220 -10.20 9.63 -11.41
N ASP A 221 -10.71 10.47 -12.31
CA ASP A 221 -11.95 10.19 -13.05
C ASP A 221 -11.71 9.29 -14.30
N GLU A 222 -12.75 9.08 -15.12
CA GLU A 222 -12.69 8.29 -16.34
C GLU A 222 -11.84 8.92 -17.46
N HIS A 223 -11.53 10.20 -17.36
CA HIS A 223 -10.65 10.93 -18.28
C HIS A 223 -9.23 11.06 -17.74
N HIS A 224 -8.92 10.30 -16.67
CA HIS A 224 -7.63 10.34 -15.97
C HIS A 224 -7.27 11.71 -15.40
N GLN A 225 -8.28 12.56 -15.09
CA GLN A 225 -8.07 13.84 -14.41
C GLN A 225 -8.29 13.66 -12.90
N LEU A 226 -7.62 14.50 -12.10
CA LEU A 226 -7.85 14.50 -10.64
C LEU A 226 -9.31 14.82 -10.33
N LYS A 227 -9.92 13.99 -9.48
CA LYS A 227 -11.26 14.22 -8.93
C LYS A 227 -11.20 14.46 -7.43
N LEU A 228 -12.27 15.03 -6.88
CA LEU A 228 -12.41 15.19 -5.44
C LEU A 228 -12.82 13.85 -4.78
N PHE A 229 -12.24 13.59 -3.63
CA PHE A 229 -12.63 12.51 -2.73
C PHE A 229 -12.48 12.97 -1.27
N PRO A 230 -13.18 12.36 -0.31
CA PRO A 230 -13.02 12.70 1.11
C PRO A 230 -11.58 12.46 1.58
N SER A 231 -10.90 13.50 2.08
CA SER A 231 -9.57 13.34 2.67
C SER A 231 -9.62 12.54 3.96
N GLY A 232 -8.75 11.55 4.12
CA GLY A 232 -8.74 10.72 5.32
C GLY A 232 -7.97 9.42 5.18
N ILE A 233 -8.29 8.50 6.09
CA ILE A 233 -7.73 7.15 6.15
C ILE A 233 -8.68 6.18 5.45
N TYR A 234 -8.12 5.27 4.68
CA TYR A 234 -8.81 4.21 3.97
C TYR A 234 -8.13 2.87 4.23
N HIS A 235 -8.90 1.84 4.54
CA HIS A 235 -8.39 0.48 4.55
C HIS A 235 -8.46 -0.10 3.13
N ALA A 236 -7.29 -0.22 2.49
CA ALA A 236 -7.14 -0.69 1.11
C ALA A 236 -6.62 -2.13 1.09
N VAL A 237 -7.52 -3.08 1.26
CA VAL A 237 -7.28 -4.52 1.18
C VAL A 237 -8.36 -5.18 0.32
N PRO A 238 -8.08 -6.31 -0.39
CA PRO A 238 -9.08 -7.04 -1.15
C PRO A 238 -10.11 -7.73 -0.25
N LEU A 239 -11.10 -8.38 -0.85
CA LEU A 239 -12.09 -9.17 -0.13
C LEU A 239 -11.46 -10.39 0.53
N GLY A 240 -12.05 -10.80 1.67
CA GLY A 240 -11.68 -12.00 2.39
C GLY A 240 -10.69 -11.76 3.53
N GLN A 241 -10.23 -12.84 4.10
CA GLN A 241 -9.24 -12.89 5.17
C GLN A 241 -8.55 -14.24 5.16
N THR A 242 -7.32 -14.32 5.65
CA THR A 242 -6.55 -15.56 5.64
C THR A 242 -5.50 -15.57 6.76
N THR A 243 -4.72 -16.68 6.83
CA THR A 243 -3.52 -16.81 7.63
C THR A 243 -2.30 -17.02 6.73
N TRP A 244 -1.09 -16.87 7.26
CA TRP A 244 0.12 -17.16 6.48
C TRP A 244 0.15 -18.60 5.97
N HIS A 245 -0.33 -19.56 6.78
CA HIS A 245 -0.44 -20.97 6.40
C HIS A 245 -1.41 -21.14 5.22
N ALA A 246 -2.62 -20.61 5.31
CA ALA A 246 -3.61 -20.75 4.24
C ALA A 246 -3.16 -20.02 2.95
N LEU A 247 -2.47 -18.86 3.07
CA LEU A 247 -1.85 -18.18 1.93
C LEU A 247 -0.77 -19.05 1.27
N ALA A 248 0.07 -19.74 2.06
CA ALA A 248 1.08 -20.65 1.53
C ALA A 248 0.44 -21.81 0.76
N CYS A 249 -0.60 -22.46 1.34
CA CYS A 249 -1.35 -23.51 0.68
C CYS A 249 -1.99 -23.03 -0.64
N CYS A 250 -2.63 -21.87 -0.63
CA CYS A 250 -3.24 -21.26 -1.82
C CYS A 250 -2.19 -21.01 -2.93
N ALA A 251 -1.03 -20.44 -2.59
CA ALA A 251 0.03 -20.17 -3.56
C ALA A 251 0.60 -21.45 -4.18
N VAL A 252 0.84 -22.50 -3.38
CA VAL A 252 1.30 -23.80 -3.86
C VAL A 252 0.24 -24.46 -4.75
N GLN A 253 -1.03 -24.45 -4.34
CA GLN A 253 -2.14 -24.95 -5.13
C GLN A 253 -2.25 -24.24 -6.49
N ALA A 254 -2.19 -22.93 -6.50
CA ALA A 254 -2.23 -22.12 -7.73
C ALA A 254 -1.08 -22.45 -8.67
N ALA A 255 0.16 -22.59 -8.16
CA ALA A 255 1.32 -22.95 -8.97
C ALA A 255 1.20 -24.35 -9.58
N MET A 256 0.68 -25.33 -8.83
CA MET A 256 0.39 -26.66 -9.36
C MET A 256 -0.68 -26.61 -10.43
N GLY A 257 -1.72 -25.79 -10.25
CA GLY A 257 -2.82 -25.62 -11.20
C GLY A 257 -2.37 -25.09 -12.57
N VAL A 258 -1.29 -24.30 -12.60
CA VAL A 258 -0.68 -23.79 -13.85
C VAL A 258 0.51 -24.65 -14.34
N GLY A 259 0.68 -25.87 -13.79
CA GLY A 259 1.65 -26.85 -14.25
C GLY A 259 3.07 -26.68 -13.72
N VAL A 260 3.30 -25.87 -12.70
CA VAL A 260 4.64 -25.77 -12.06
C VAL A 260 4.92 -27.04 -11.25
N VAL A 261 6.07 -27.66 -11.52
CA VAL A 261 6.49 -28.88 -10.79
C VAL A 261 7.07 -28.49 -9.44
N LEU A 262 6.43 -28.95 -8.37
CA LEU A 262 6.81 -28.71 -6.98
C LEU A 262 7.00 -30.04 -6.24
N LYS A 263 7.95 -30.08 -5.29
CA LYS A 263 8.12 -31.19 -4.34
C LYS A 263 7.08 -31.10 -3.22
N LEU A 264 6.84 -29.87 -2.74
CA LEU A 264 5.88 -29.60 -1.68
C LEU A 264 4.45 -29.73 -2.18
N ARG A 265 3.59 -30.38 -1.41
CA ARG A 265 2.15 -30.42 -1.58
C ARG A 265 1.48 -29.55 -0.50
N PRO A 266 0.30 -28.94 -0.76
CA PRO A 266 -0.39 -28.15 0.25
C PRO A 266 -0.61 -28.88 1.58
N GLU A 267 -0.91 -30.18 1.53
CA GLU A 267 -1.17 -31.03 2.70
C GLU A 267 0.10 -31.30 3.54
N ALA A 268 1.28 -31.07 2.97
CA ALA A 268 2.58 -31.22 3.66
C ALA A 268 3.08 -29.89 4.27
N ILE A 269 2.26 -28.84 4.24
CA ILE A 269 2.52 -27.59 4.95
C ILE A 269 1.90 -27.71 6.35
N GLU A 270 2.75 -27.87 7.37
CA GLU A 270 2.35 -28.00 8.77
C GLU A 270 1.95 -26.61 9.33
N ALA A 271 0.77 -26.54 9.93
CA ALA A 271 0.30 -25.36 10.64
C ALA A 271 0.95 -25.30 12.04
N ILE A 272 1.61 -24.18 12.35
CA ILE A 272 2.22 -23.93 13.66
C ILE A 272 1.70 -22.63 14.27
N PRO A 273 1.69 -22.47 15.60
CA PRO A 273 1.41 -21.20 16.24
C PRO A 273 2.60 -20.22 16.07
N ALA A 274 2.32 -18.93 16.16
CA ALA A 274 3.35 -17.88 16.06
C ALA A 274 4.43 -18.00 17.15
N THR A 275 4.09 -18.58 18.31
CA THR A 275 5.03 -18.84 19.42
C THR A 275 6.17 -19.79 19.04
N ASP A 276 5.94 -20.67 18.07
CA ASP A 276 6.95 -21.63 17.59
C ASP A 276 7.91 -21.01 16.55
N TYR A 277 7.65 -19.76 16.15
CA TYR A 277 8.49 -19.02 15.21
C TYR A 277 8.79 -17.61 15.72
N PRO A 278 9.60 -17.47 16.77
CA PRO A 278 9.91 -16.17 17.37
C PRO A 278 10.67 -15.27 16.38
N LEU A 279 10.24 -14.01 16.29
CA LEU A 279 10.84 -12.98 15.43
C LEU A 279 11.28 -11.79 16.30
N PRO A 280 12.33 -11.01 15.88
CA PRO A 280 12.85 -9.90 16.67
C PRO A 280 11.82 -8.82 16.98
N ALA A 281 11.04 -8.38 15.99
CA ALA A 281 9.97 -7.42 16.22
C ALA A 281 8.64 -8.13 16.48
N PRO A 282 7.77 -7.61 17.37
CA PRO A 282 6.44 -8.18 17.59
C PRO A 282 5.54 -7.96 16.36
N ARG A 283 4.68 -8.97 16.08
CA ARG A 283 3.70 -8.92 14.98
C ARG A 283 2.29 -8.96 15.55
N PRO A 284 1.35 -8.17 14.99
CA PRO A 284 -0.05 -8.27 15.40
C PRO A 284 -0.63 -9.64 15.03
N MET A 285 -1.40 -10.23 15.95
CA MET A 285 -2.09 -11.51 15.71
C MET A 285 -3.30 -11.32 14.78
N ASN A 286 -3.88 -10.13 14.76
CA ASN A 286 -4.98 -9.74 13.89
C ASN A 286 -4.63 -8.47 13.10
N SER A 287 -4.46 -8.64 11.80
CA SER A 287 -4.23 -7.58 10.81
C SER A 287 -5.42 -7.40 9.85
N ARG A 288 -6.60 -7.91 10.22
CA ARG A 288 -7.80 -7.79 9.38
C ARG A 288 -8.36 -6.38 9.45
N MET A 289 -8.71 -5.82 8.31
CA MET A 289 -9.21 -4.46 8.17
C MET A 289 -10.56 -4.46 7.44
N ALA A 290 -11.55 -3.74 7.98
CA ALA A 290 -12.82 -3.48 7.32
C ALA A 290 -12.62 -2.37 6.27
N ARG A 291 -13.35 -2.45 5.16
CA ARG A 291 -13.17 -1.58 3.97
C ARG A 291 -14.30 -0.58 3.76
N GLY A 292 -15.17 -0.40 4.75
CA GLY A 292 -16.41 0.36 4.59
C GLY A 292 -16.22 1.80 4.12
N VAL A 293 -15.16 2.49 4.57
CA VAL A 293 -14.85 3.86 4.13
C VAL A 293 -14.41 3.88 2.66
N LEU A 294 -13.58 2.92 2.24
CA LEU A 294 -13.18 2.79 0.83
C LEU A 294 -14.38 2.48 -0.07
N GLU A 295 -15.24 1.55 0.33
CA GLU A 295 -16.45 1.17 -0.41
C GLU A 295 -17.42 2.35 -0.56
N ALA A 296 -17.62 3.12 0.51
CA ALA A 296 -18.45 4.33 0.47
C ALA A 296 -17.89 5.39 -0.49
N ALA A 297 -16.57 5.63 -0.47
CA ALA A 297 -15.93 6.60 -1.39
C ALA A 297 -16.09 6.23 -2.88
N PHE A 298 -16.26 4.95 -3.18
CA PHE A 298 -16.53 4.49 -4.54
C PHE A 298 -18.02 4.52 -4.92
N ALA A 299 -18.92 4.35 -3.93
CA ALA A 299 -20.37 4.42 -4.15
C ALA A 299 -20.86 5.86 -4.37
N ASP A 300 -20.22 6.86 -3.74
CA ASP A 300 -20.58 8.28 -3.85
C ASP A 300 -20.14 8.94 -5.16
N SER A 301 -19.51 8.22 -6.09
CA SER A 301 -19.10 8.75 -7.40
C SER A 301 -20.27 8.60 -8.40
N PRO A 302 -21.07 9.65 -8.70
CA PRO A 302 -22.26 9.51 -9.54
C PRO A 302 -21.93 9.25 -11.01
N GLY A 303 -22.44 8.15 -11.50
CA GLY A 303 -22.96 7.98 -12.85
C GLY A 303 -21.99 7.96 -14.02
N SER A 304 -21.11 6.91 -14.14
CA SER A 304 -20.54 6.59 -15.45
C SER A 304 -20.52 5.07 -15.69
N SER A 305 -20.46 4.65 -16.96
CA SER A 305 -20.24 3.25 -17.36
C SER A 305 -18.94 2.65 -16.77
N SER A 306 -18.03 3.48 -16.25
CA SER A 306 -16.82 3.11 -15.50
C SER A 306 -17.11 2.61 -14.07
N ASP A 307 -18.32 2.81 -13.52
CA ASP A 307 -18.69 2.32 -12.18
C ASP A 307 -18.70 0.80 -12.08
N MET A 308 -19.00 0.10 -13.19
CA MET A 308 -18.88 -1.36 -13.24
C MET A 308 -17.43 -1.82 -13.03
N THR A 309 -16.45 -1.13 -13.62
CA THR A 309 -15.02 -1.48 -13.50
C THR A 309 -14.52 -1.23 -12.08
N LYS A 310 -14.94 -0.13 -11.46
CA LYS A 310 -14.60 0.21 -10.07
C LYS A 310 -15.22 -0.77 -9.07
N SER A 311 -16.51 -1.10 -9.27
CA SER A 311 -17.20 -2.10 -8.45
C SER A 311 -16.56 -3.47 -8.58
N GLN A 312 -16.17 -3.89 -9.79
CA GLN A 312 -15.46 -5.15 -10.03
C GLN A 312 -14.10 -5.19 -9.31
N LEU A 313 -13.37 -4.07 -9.31
CA LEU A 313 -12.09 -3.96 -8.61
C LEU A 313 -12.25 -4.21 -7.10
N LEU A 314 -13.29 -3.65 -6.47
CA LEU A 314 -13.57 -3.87 -5.05
C LEU A 314 -14.09 -5.28 -4.75
N LEU A 315 -14.66 -5.99 -5.72
CA LEU A 315 -15.16 -7.36 -5.55
C LEU A 315 -14.08 -8.44 -5.68
N GLN A 316 -12.85 -8.08 -6.06
CA GLN A 316 -11.75 -9.05 -6.16
C GLN A 316 -11.38 -9.59 -4.78
N SER A 317 -11.35 -10.91 -4.64
CA SER A 317 -10.86 -11.57 -3.44
C SER A 317 -9.34 -11.75 -3.47
N TRP A 318 -8.75 -11.91 -2.28
CA TRP A 318 -7.32 -12.15 -2.18
C TRP A 318 -6.89 -13.46 -2.88
N GLU A 319 -7.75 -14.49 -2.89
CA GLU A 319 -7.46 -15.77 -3.54
C GLU A 319 -7.30 -15.61 -5.05
N LEU A 320 -8.22 -14.87 -5.68
CA LEU A 320 -8.15 -14.57 -7.11
C LEU A 320 -6.87 -13.80 -7.44
N GLN A 321 -6.55 -12.76 -6.67
CA GLN A 321 -5.35 -11.97 -6.88
C GLN A 321 -4.07 -12.80 -6.71
N VAL A 322 -4.02 -13.73 -5.76
CA VAL A 322 -2.89 -14.65 -5.57
C VAL A 322 -2.77 -15.62 -6.75
N ALA A 323 -3.90 -16.18 -7.23
CA ALA A 323 -3.90 -17.07 -8.38
C ALA A 323 -3.41 -16.37 -9.64
N ASP A 324 -3.90 -15.15 -9.93
CA ASP A 324 -3.47 -14.34 -11.07
C ASP A 324 -1.97 -13.98 -10.99
N TYR A 325 -1.49 -13.61 -9.80
CA TYR A 325 -0.08 -13.32 -9.59
C TYR A 325 0.80 -14.55 -9.82
N VAL A 326 0.41 -15.70 -9.31
CA VAL A 326 1.16 -16.96 -9.51
C VAL A 326 1.16 -17.38 -10.97
N GLN A 327 0.03 -17.20 -11.68
CA GLN A 327 -0.07 -17.45 -13.12
C GLN A 327 0.86 -16.53 -13.92
N ASP A 328 0.92 -15.23 -13.61
CA ASP A 328 1.87 -14.28 -14.22
C ASP A 328 3.32 -14.69 -13.97
N LEU A 329 3.67 -15.07 -12.74
CA LEU A 329 5.01 -15.57 -12.42
C LEU A 329 5.40 -16.80 -13.24
N ALA A 330 4.48 -17.75 -13.42
CA ALA A 330 4.70 -18.95 -14.23
C ALA A 330 4.85 -18.59 -15.72
N PHE A 331 3.99 -17.74 -16.24
CA PHE A 331 4.08 -17.26 -17.64
C PHE A 331 5.40 -16.55 -17.92
N ARG A 332 5.87 -15.71 -17.01
CA ARG A 332 7.16 -15.01 -17.07
C ARG A 332 8.36 -15.90 -16.72
N LYS A 333 8.15 -17.19 -16.43
CA LYS A 333 9.19 -18.17 -16.04
C LYS A 333 10.00 -17.74 -14.81
N LEU A 334 9.35 -17.10 -13.86
CA LEU A 334 9.96 -16.64 -12.62
C LEU A 334 9.79 -17.63 -11.46
N ILE A 335 8.96 -18.65 -11.65
CA ILE A 335 8.74 -19.81 -10.78
C ILE A 335 8.72 -21.10 -11.57
#